data_7bfcee83634e0eabb57e8b69fab0ce0b
#
_entry.id   7bfcee83634e0eabb57e8b69fab0ce0b
#
_cell.length_a   1.000
_cell.length_b   1.000
_cell.length_c   1.000
_cell.angle_alpha   90.00
_cell.angle_beta   90.00
_cell.angle_gamma   90.00
#
_symmetry.space_group_name_H-M   'P 1'
#
loop_
_entity.id
_entity.type
_entity.pdbx_description
1 polymer ?
#
loop_
_entity_poly.entity_id
_entity_poly.type
_entity_poly.pdbx_seq_one_letter_code
_entity_poly.pdbx_strand_id
1 'polypeptide(L)'
;MMPSDAIPVTVFLKSASGSEIASKLSGYFVLKSHKFRFTAIAFGRIGGHSASIKIPKTTLDKISKMGVDPEQLQITLQRKLIEGDIILPKGLRPPSD
;
A
#
# COMPACT_ATOMS: atom_id res chain seq x y z
N MET A 1 -22.16 -1.19 -9.38
CA MET A 1 -21.58 -0.80 -9.48
C MET A 1 -20.45 -0.80 -9.43
N MET A 2 -19.96 -0.72 -9.87
CA MET A 2 -18.89 -0.78 -9.79
C MET A 2 -18.27 -0.17 -9.02
N PRO A 3 -17.71 -0.70 -8.61
CA PRO A 3 -17.18 0.03 -7.59
C PRO A 3 -16.21 0.99 -8.12
N SER A 4 -16.56 2.11 -7.86
CA SER A 4 -15.74 3.19 -8.23
C SER A 4 -14.40 3.11 -7.58
N ASP A 5 -14.31 2.32 -6.56
CA ASP A 5 -13.09 2.24 -5.84
C ASP A 5 -12.14 1.23 -6.42
N ALA A 6 -12.50 0.62 -7.51
CA ALA A 6 -11.64 -0.37 -8.10
C ALA A 6 -10.55 0.28 -8.93
N ILE A 7 -9.67 0.99 -8.30
CA ILE A 7 -8.48 1.49 -8.98
C ILE A 7 -7.56 0.28 -9.20
N PRO A 8 -7.20 -0.01 -10.45
CA PRO A 8 -6.38 -1.19 -10.74
C PRO A 8 -4.94 -0.95 -10.33
N VAL A 9 -4.62 -1.31 -9.12
CA VAL A 9 -3.29 -1.14 -8.56
C VAL A 9 -2.85 -2.44 -7.90
N THR A 10 -1.60 -2.80 -8.09
CA THR A 10 -0.99 -3.95 -7.45
C THR A 10 0.04 -3.46 -6.46
N VAL A 11 0.00 -3.95 -5.24
CA VAL A 11 0.88 -3.51 -4.18
C VAL A 11 1.90 -4.60 -3.88
N PHE A 12 3.17 -4.23 -3.90
CA PHE A 12 4.28 -5.13 -3.59
C PHE A 12 4.97 -4.62 -2.34
N LEU A 13 5.13 -5.48 -1.36
CA LEU A 13 5.87 -5.15 -0.17
C LEU A 13 7.32 -5.55 -0.37
N LYS A 14 8.23 -4.64 -0.06
CA LYS A 14 9.66 -4.90 -0.23
C LYS A 14 10.31 -5.27 1.09
N SER A 15 9.94 -4.59 2.16
CA SER A 15 10.50 -4.89 3.47
C SER A 15 9.53 -4.46 4.55
N ALA A 16 9.69 -5.09 5.69
CA ALA A 16 8.91 -4.75 6.86
C ALA A 16 9.81 -4.88 8.08
N SER A 17 9.72 -3.93 8.99
CA SER A 17 10.50 -3.95 10.22
C SER A 17 9.70 -3.32 11.33
N GLY A 18 10.02 -3.67 12.57
CA GLY A 18 9.33 -3.11 13.70
C GLY A 18 8.88 -4.20 14.64
N SER A 19 7.84 -3.90 15.40
CA SER A 19 7.32 -4.79 16.42
C SER A 19 5.90 -5.21 16.08
N GLU A 20 5.33 -6.03 16.95
CA GLU A 20 3.93 -6.42 16.80
C GLU A 20 2.97 -5.24 16.95
N ILE A 21 3.42 -4.19 17.62
CA ILE A 21 2.58 -3.03 17.86
C ILE A 21 2.56 -2.11 16.65
N ALA A 22 3.73 -1.90 16.07
CA ALA A 22 3.85 -1.02 14.91
C ALA A 22 4.97 -1.50 14.03
N SER A 23 4.70 -1.60 12.74
CA SER A 23 5.67 -2.05 11.75
C SER A 23 5.85 -0.99 10.69
N LYS A 24 7.10 -0.76 10.31
CA LYS A 24 7.40 0.10 9.17
C LYS A 24 7.46 -0.77 7.94
N LEU A 25 6.73 -0.37 6.94
CA LEU A 25 6.65 -1.11 5.69
C LEU A 25 7.21 -0.24 4.58
N SER A 26 7.89 -0.86 3.65
CA SER A 26 8.29 -0.15 2.44
C SER A 26 8.06 -1.06 1.26
N GLY A 27 7.72 -0.46 0.13
CA GLY A 27 7.45 -1.23 -1.05
C GLY A 27 7.15 -0.32 -2.22
N TYR A 28 6.43 -0.86 -3.17
CA TYR A 28 6.01 -0.09 -4.32
C TYR A 28 4.67 -0.61 -4.80
N PHE A 29 4.00 0.23 -5.57
CA PHE A 29 2.77 -0.18 -6.21
C PHE A 29 2.88 0.11 -7.70
N VAL A 30 2.16 -0.70 -8.48
CA VAL A 30 2.14 -0.54 -9.93
C VAL A 30 0.75 -0.07 -10.31
N LEU A 31 0.70 1.07 -10.99
CA LEU A 31 -0.52 1.70 -11.43
C LEU A 31 -0.36 2.04 -12.91
N LYS A 32 -1.20 1.48 -13.77
CA LYS A 32 -1.14 1.72 -15.21
C LYS A 32 0.26 1.51 -15.78
N SER A 33 0.91 0.43 -15.35
CA SER A 33 2.26 0.06 -15.79
C SER A 33 3.35 0.97 -15.26
N HIS A 34 3.03 1.86 -14.34
CA HIS A 34 4.02 2.73 -13.70
C HIS A 34 4.26 2.26 -12.28
N LYS A 35 5.51 2.26 -11.89
CA LYS A 35 5.94 1.77 -10.59
C LYS A 35 6.26 2.97 -9.69
N PHE A 36 5.66 3.01 -8.52
CA PHE A 36 5.87 4.09 -7.56
C PHE A 36 6.21 3.52 -6.20
N ARG A 37 7.10 4.19 -5.49
CA ARG A 37 7.49 3.77 -4.15
C ARG A 37 6.56 4.35 -3.10
N PHE A 38 6.44 3.65 -2.00
CA PHE A 38 5.69 4.15 -0.87
C PHE A 38 6.29 3.60 0.42
N THR A 39 5.96 4.25 1.53
CA THR A 39 6.23 3.72 2.86
C THR A 39 4.93 3.75 3.65
N ALA A 40 4.86 2.92 4.67
CA ALA A 40 3.67 2.86 5.49
C ALA A 40 4.04 2.44 6.91
N ILE A 41 3.15 2.76 7.83
CA ILE A 41 3.25 2.27 9.21
C ILE A 41 1.97 1.51 9.47
N ALA A 42 2.11 0.24 9.78
CA ALA A 42 0.97 -0.59 10.12
C ALA A 42 0.93 -0.78 11.62
N PHE A 43 -0.24 -0.63 12.19
CA PHE A 43 -0.46 -0.82 13.61
C PHE A 43 -1.15 -2.15 13.81
N GLY A 44 -0.54 -3.00 14.62
CA GLY A 44 -0.98 -4.37 14.75
C GLY A 44 -0.37 -5.21 13.64
N ARG A 45 -1.06 -6.27 13.27
CA ARG A 45 -0.57 -7.16 12.23
C ARG A 45 -1.05 -6.73 10.88
N ILE A 46 -0.34 -7.15 9.85
CA ILE A 46 -0.83 -6.97 8.48
C ILE A 46 -2.18 -7.66 8.38
N GLY A 47 -3.16 -6.95 7.85
CA GLY A 47 -4.51 -7.46 7.81
C GLY A 47 -5.27 -7.23 9.10
N GLY A 48 -4.67 -6.53 10.06
CA GLY A 48 -5.25 -6.34 11.39
C GLY A 48 -6.01 -5.05 11.56
N HIS A 49 -5.34 -4.01 12.05
CA HIS A 49 -6.07 -2.87 12.56
C HIS A 49 -6.07 -1.65 11.67
N SER A 50 -4.91 -1.07 11.45
CA SER A 50 -4.87 0.15 10.66
C SER A 50 -3.49 0.31 10.03
N ALA A 51 -3.45 1.12 9.00
CA ALA A 51 -2.21 1.43 8.33
C ALA A 51 -2.24 2.87 7.89
N SER A 52 -1.10 3.52 7.94
CA SER A 52 -0.93 4.88 7.49
C SER A 52 0.09 4.86 6.36
N ILE A 53 -0.28 5.39 5.21
CA ILE A 53 0.56 5.34 4.02
C ILE A 53 1.17 6.70 3.76
N LYS A 54 2.45 6.69 3.38
CA LYS A 54 3.15 7.90 2.99
C LYS A 54 3.62 7.77 1.56
N ILE A 55 3.18 8.70 0.72
CA ILE A 55 3.58 8.76 -0.68
C ILE A 55 4.18 10.14 -0.91
N PRO A 56 5.36 10.22 -1.53
CA PRO A 56 5.96 11.54 -1.81
C PRO A 56 5.03 12.42 -2.62
N LYS A 57 5.08 13.70 -2.33
CA LYS A 57 4.23 14.66 -3.02
C LYS A 57 4.44 14.63 -4.53
N THR A 58 5.67 14.48 -4.97
CA THR A 58 5.97 14.39 -6.39
C THR A 58 5.27 13.20 -7.04
N THR A 59 5.18 12.09 -6.31
CA THR A 59 4.47 10.92 -6.80
C THR A 59 2.98 11.19 -6.88
N LEU A 60 2.43 11.85 -5.87
CA LEU A 60 1.01 12.19 -5.88
C LEU A 60 0.67 13.11 -7.06
N ASP A 61 1.56 14.04 -7.37
CA ASP A 61 1.35 14.92 -8.51
C ASP A 61 1.33 14.14 -9.82
N LYS A 62 2.22 13.18 -9.97
CA LYS A 62 2.25 12.34 -11.16
C LYS A 62 0.98 11.52 -11.29
N ILE A 63 0.51 10.99 -10.18
CA ILE A 63 -0.72 10.19 -10.17
C ILE A 63 -1.91 11.05 -10.58
N SER A 64 -1.97 12.27 -10.07
CA SER A 64 -3.03 13.18 -10.44
C SER A 64 -3.01 13.47 -11.94
N LYS A 65 -1.83 13.63 -12.51
CA LYS A 65 -1.69 13.87 -13.95
C LYS A 65 -2.09 12.67 -14.79
N MET A 66 -2.08 11.49 -14.20
CA MET A 66 -2.52 10.28 -14.88
C MET A 66 -4.04 10.13 -14.88
N GLY A 67 -4.75 11.08 -14.28
CA GLY A 67 -6.20 11.01 -14.22
C GLY A 67 -6.73 10.20 -13.06
N VAL A 68 -5.88 9.88 -12.09
CA VAL A 68 -6.28 9.12 -10.91
C VAL A 68 -6.31 10.07 -9.72
N ASP A 69 -7.38 9.98 -8.94
CA ASP A 69 -7.50 10.78 -7.73
C ASP A 69 -6.52 10.27 -6.68
N PRO A 70 -5.52 11.08 -6.28
CA PRO A 70 -4.53 10.61 -5.31
C PRO A 70 -5.13 10.22 -3.97
N GLU A 71 -6.18 10.88 -3.56
CA GLU A 71 -6.82 10.56 -2.29
C GLU A 71 -7.48 9.19 -2.34
N GLN A 72 -8.17 8.90 -3.42
CA GLN A 72 -8.80 7.59 -3.60
C GLN A 72 -7.74 6.50 -3.72
N LEU A 73 -6.64 6.80 -4.36
CA LEU A 73 -5.56 5.84 -4.46
C LEU A 73 -5.00 5.50 -3.07
N GLN A 74 -4.80 6.52 -2.24
CA GLN A 74 -4.30 6.28 -0.89
C GLN A 74 -5.26 5.42 -0.08
N ILE A 75 -6.53 5.67 -0.21
CA ILE A 75 -7.55 4.87 0.47
C ILE A 75 -7.49 3.41 -0.02
N THR A 76 -7.34 3.23 -1.31
CA THR A 76 -7.26 1.90 -1.89
C THR A 76 -6.02 1.15 -1.40
N LEU A 77 -4.88 1.82 -1.37
CA LEU A 77 -3.64 1.21 -0.88
C LEU A 77 -3.75 0.85 0.59
N GLN A 78 -4.32 1.74 1.38
CA GLN A 78 -4.49 1.52 2.80
C GLN A 78 -5.36 0.29 3.05
N ARG A 79 -6.45 0.18 2.31
CA ARG A 79 -7.34 -0.96 2.45
C ARG A 79 -6.64 -2.25 2.05
N LYS A 80 -5.87 -2.23 0.97
CA LYS A 80 -5.14 -3.42 0.55
C LYS A 80 -4.13 -3.87 1.61
N LEU A 81 -3.47 -2.92 2.25
CA LEU A 81 -2.54 -3.26 3.33
C LEU A 81 -3.27 -3.87 4.52
N ILE A 82 -4.41 -3.31 4.87
CA ILE A 82 -5.18 -3.80 6.01
C ILE A 82 -5.72 -5.19 5.72
N GLU A 83 -6.18 -5.41 4.50
CA GLU A 83 -6.75 -6.70 4.10
C GLU A 83 -5.69 -7.74 3.77
N GLY A 84 -4.44 -7.34 3.68
CA GLY A 84 -3.40 -8.27 3.31
C GLY A 84 -3.36 -8.57 1.82
N ASP A 85 -4.02 -7.76 1.00
CA ASP A 85 -4.05 -7.94 -0.45
C ASP A 85 -2.82 -7.31 -1.08
N ILE A 86 -1.68 -7.89 -0.77
CA ILE A 86 -0.37 -7.39 -1.20
C ILE A 86 0.49 -8.58 -1.58
N ILE A 87 1.50 -8.32 -2.40
CA ILE A 87 2.44 -9.34 -2.81
C ILE A 87 3.69 -9.20 -1.95
N LEU A 88 4.06 -10.28 -1.28
CA LEU A 88 5.21 -10.29 -0.39
C LEU A 88 6.45 -10.79 -1.13
N PRO A 89 7.62 -10.27 -0.77
CA PRO A 89 8.85 -10.78 -1.36
C PRO A 89 9.11 -12.20 -0.89
N LYS A 90 9.88 -12.91 -1.69
CA LYS A 90 10.23 -14.26 -1.37
C LYS A 90 10.96 -14.31 -0.03
N GLY A 91 10.50 -15.14 0.86
CA GLY A 91 11.12 -15.28 2.18
C GLY A 91 10.50 -14.43 3.27
N LEU A 92 9.66 -13.46 2.91
CA LEU A 92 8.97 -12.65 3.90
C LEU A 92 7.61 -13.26 4.15
N ARG A 93 7.29 -13.52 5.39
CA ARG A 93 6.01 -14.12 5.74
C ARG A 93 5.11 -13.11 6.43
N PRO A 94 3.80 -13.25 6.24
CA PRO A 94 2.87 -12.43 7.01
C PRO A 94 3.03 -12.74 8.50
N PRO A 95 2.93 -11.71 9.33
CA PRO A 95 3.10 -11.94 10.78
C PRO A 95 1.90 -12.57 11.45
N SER A 96 0.93 -12.97 10.70
CA SER A 96 -0.31 -13.47 11.27
C SER A 96 -0.27 -14.91 11.70
N ASP A 97 0.81 -15.56 11.53
CA ASP A 97 0.87 -16.96 11.99
C ASP A 97 1.60 -17.12 13.27
#